data_309842dbcb33e123c5744ca3bbbab9c3
#
_entry.id   309842dbcb33e123c5744ca3bbbab9c3
#
_cell.length_a   1.000
_cell.length_b   1.000
_cell.length_c   1.000
_cell.angle_alpha   90.00
_cell.angle_beta   90.00
_cell.angle_gamma   90.00
#
_symmetry.space_group_name_H-M   'P 1'
#
loop_
_entity.id
_entity.type
_entity.pdbx_description
1 polymer ?
#
loop_
_entity_poly.entity_id
_entity_poly.type
_entity_poly.pdbx_seq_one_letter_code
_entity_poly.pdbx_strand_id
1 'polypeptide(L)'
;LIGRFALACHDATCQRYGERPLTRYDADVIVPLETQAEILLLKGIAVYYVMAPRETTHDHLTQQQMLSDLVWALLEQEATGQRVLQEPYRAEWLRAEDHHLGRDAGRLRAVIDQVASLTDLSAAAWHARLVGMITQPV
;
A
#
# COMPACT_ATOMS: atom_id res chain seq x y z
N LEU A 1 26.84 1.88 -1.31
CA LEU A 1 26.35 0.79 -2.15
C LEU A 1 25.52 1.31 -3.34
N ILE A 2 24.41 2.05 -3.07
CA ILE A 2 23.51 2.61 -4.11
C ILE A 2 24.28 3.46 -5.12
N GLY A 3 25.15 4.40 -4.65
CA GLY A 3 25.94 5.26 -5.54
C GLY A 3 26.89 4.46 -6.45
N ARG A 4 27.50 3.38 -5.95
CA ARG A 4 28.35 2.50 -6.75
C ARG A 4 27.56 1.82 -7.87
N PHE A 5 26.36 1.31 -7.56
CA PHE A 5 25.51 0.68 -8.59
C PHE A 5 25.02 1.69 -9.63
N ALA A 6 24.64 2.89 -9.18
CA ALA A 6 24.22 3.96 -10.08
C ALA A 6 25.34 4.36 -11.05
N LEU A 7 26.57 4.53 -10.54
CA LEU A 7 27.74 4.86 -11.37
C LEU A 7 28.06 3.74 -12.36
N ALA A 8 28.07 2.48 -11.94
CA ALA A 8 28.33 1.35 -12.82
C ALA A 8 27.30 1.25 -13.96
N CYS A 9 26.02 1.48 -13.68
CA CYS A 9 24.97 1.52 -14.70
C CYS A 9 25.12 2.75 -15.61
N HIS A 10 25.43 3.91 -15.05
CA HIS A 10 25.67 5.12 -15.82
C HIS A 10 26.82 4.92 -16.81
N ASP A 11 27.99 4.47 -16.32
CA ASP A 11 29.18 4.27 -17.14
C ASP A 11 28.95 3.25 -18.27
N ALA A 12 28.31 2.13 -17.95
CA ALA A 12 27.97 1.12 -18.95
C ALA A 12 26.97 1.65 -20.00
N THR A 13 26.01 2.48 -19.57
CA THR A 13 25.05 3.10 -20.48
C THR A 13 25.74 4.13 -21.38
N CYS A 14 26.61 4.98 -20.82
CA CYS A 14 27.39 5.94 -21.58
C CYS A 14 28.36 5.25 -22.57
N GLN A 15 28.97 4.15 -22.20
CA GLN A 15 29.80 3.35 -23.12
C GLN A 15 29.00 2.83 -24.32
N ARG A 16 27.74 2.45 -24.09
CA ARG A 16 26.88 1.89 -25.16
C ARG A 16 26.31 2.96 -26.08
N TYR A 17 25.87 4.11 -25.54
CA TYR A 17 25.09 5.12 -26.28
C TYR A 17 25.80 6.47 -26.43
N GLY A 18 26.99 6.62 -25.83
CA GLY A 18 27.75 7.88 -25.80
C GLY A 18 27.31 8.84 -24.71
N GLU A 19 28.12 9.90 -24.47
CA GLU A 19 27.87 10.92 -23.43
C GLU A 19 26.92 12.04 -23.91
N ARG A 20 25.85 11.70 -24.59
CA ARG A 20 24.83 12.66 -25.00
C ARG A 20 23.68 12.67 -23.99
N PRO A 21 22.93 13.78 -23.88
CA PRO A 21 21.70 13.77 -23.12
C PRO A 21 20.75 12.70 -23.68
N LEU A 22 20.41 11.71 -22.85
CA LEU A 22 19.47 10.65 -23.21
C LEU A 22 18.07 11.10 -22.78
N THR A 23 17.13 11.08 -23.72
CA THR A 23 15.74 11.38 -23.47
C THR A 23 14.92 10.08 -23.38
N ARG A 24 13.68 10.19 -22.95
CA ARG A 24 12.76 9.06 -22.76
C ARG A 24 12.69 8.21 -24.03
N TYR A 25 12.90 6.90 -23.93
CA TYR A 25 12.93 5.90 -25.02
C TYR A 25 14.13 5.95 -25.98
N ASP A 26 15.11 6.82 -25.76
CA ASP A 26 16.33 6.87 -26.60
C ASP A 26 17.32 5.76 -26.24
N ALA A 27 17.26 5.25 -25.01
CA ALA A 27 18.16 4.23 -24.52
C ALA A 27 17.57 3.49 -23.34
N ASP A 28 17.96 2.23 -23.18
CA ASP A 28 17.72 1.43 -21.99
C ASP A 28 18.92 1.52 -21.05
N VAL A 29 18.68 1.48 -19.74
CA VAL A 29 19.75 1.45 -18.75
C VAL A 29 20.49 0.13 -18.84
N ILE A 30 21.80 0.18 -19.07
CA ILE A 30 22.66 -1.00 -19.10
C ILE A 30 23.13 -1.31 -17.69
N VAL A 31 22.73 -2.47 -17.18
CA VAL A 31 23.18 -2.99 -15.89
C VAL A 31 24.31 -4.00 -16.13
N PRO A 32 25.56 -3.73 -15.71
CA PRO A 32 26.65 -4.68 -15.86
C PRO A 32 26.35 -6.01 -15.17
N LEU A 33 26.83 -7.12 -15.72
CA LEU A 33 26.56 -8.47 -15.22
C LEU A 33 26.98 -8.65 -13.75
N GLU A 34 28.15 -8.10 -13.38
CA GLU A 34 28.63 -8.12 -12.00
C GLU A 34 27.69 -7.37 -11.04
N THR A 35 27.24 -6.19 -11.45
CA THR A 35 26.28 -5.38 -10.69
C THR A 35 24.95 -6.11 -10.54
N GLN A 36 24.48 -6.77 -11.60
CA GLN A 36 23.26 -7.58 -11.56
C GLN A 36 23.40 -8.75 -10.59
N ALA A 37 24.55 -9.44 -10.60
CA ALA A 37 24.82 -10.54 -9.68
C ALA A 37 24.86 -10.09 -8.22
N GLU A 38 25.50 -8.93 -7.93
CA GLU A 38 25.50 -8.35 -6.58
C GLU A 38 24.08 -7.97 -6.12
N ILE A 39 23.26 -7.38 -6.98
CA ILE A 39 21.88 -7.04 -6.67
C ILE A 39 21.05 -8.30 -6.38
N LEU A 40 21.21 -9.36 -7.16
CA LEU A 40 20.52 -10.63 -6.94
C LEU A 40 20.92 -11.27 -5.61
N LEU A 41 22.21 -11.26 -5.26
CA LEU A 41 22.69 -11.74 -3.97
C LEU A 41 22.08 -10.95 -2.81
N LEU A 42 22.09 -9.62 -2.89
CA LEU A 42 21.53 -8.75 -1.85
C LEU A 42 20.01 -8.92 -1.70
N LYS A 43 19.29 -9.11 -2.82
CA LYS A 43 17.86 -9.45 -2.79
C LYS A 43 17.61 -10.79 -2.11
N GLY A 44 18.44 -11.82 -2.38
CA GLY A 44 18.34 -13.10 -1.73
C GLY A 44 18.55 -13.00 -0.20
N ILE A 45 19.55 -12.24 0.23
CA ILE A 45 19.80 -11.97 1.65
C ILE A 45 18.60 -11.24 2.28
N ALA A 46 18.06 -10.21 1.61
CA ALA A 46 16.91 -9.48 2.11
C ALA A 46 15.66 -10.37 2.23
N VAL A 47 15.40 -11.22 1.25
CA VAL A 47 14.30 -12.19 1.30
C VAL A 47 14.48 -13.14 2.49
N TYR A 48 15.66 -13.73 2.66
CA TYR A 48 15.90 -14.71 3.70
C TYR A 48 15.85 -14.11 5.13
N TYR A 49 16.51 -12.97 5.36
CA TYR A 49 16.67 -12.41 6.71
C TYR A 49 15.58 -11.37 7.09
N VAL A 50 14.95 -10.73 6.11
CA VAL A 50 14.02 -9.63 6.37
C VAL A 50 12.58 -10.00 6.03
N MET A 51 12.36 -10.63 4.87
CA MET A 51 11.00 -10.89 4.40
C MET A 51 10.45 -12.22 4.94
N ALA A 52 11.22 -13.31 4.86
CA ALA A 52 10.77 -14.62 5.32
C ALA A 52 10.38 -14.69 6.82
N PRO A 53 11.09 -14.04 7.76
CA PRO A 53 10.67 -14.02 9.16
C PRO A 53 9.37 -13.26 9.43
N ARG A 54 8.93 -12.40 8.51
CA ARG A 54 7.66 -11.64 8.64
C ARG A 54 6.44 -12.39 8.13
N GLU A 55 6.63 -13.51 7.44
CA GLU A 55 5.55 -14.39 6.98
C GLU A 55 5.07 -15.34 8.09
N THR A 56 4.74 -14.83 9.27
CA THR A 56 3.94 -15.59 10.23
C THR A 56 2.50 -15.55 9.76
N THR A 57 2.08 -16.58 9.06
CA THR A 57 0.75 -16.77 8.46
C THR A 57 -0.39 -16.48 9.46
N HIS A 58 -0.15 -16.70 10.75
CA HIS A 58 -1.13 -16.46 11.81
C HIS A 58 -1.40 -14.94 12.01
N ASP A 59 -0.36 -14.12 11.97
CA ASP A 59 -0.51 -12.66 12.16
C ASP A 59 -1.25 -12.03 10.98
N HIS A 60 -0.99 -12.50 9.75
CA HIS A 60 -1.67 -12.02 8.55
C HIS A 60 -3.18 -12.31 8.56
N LEU A 61 -3.58 -13.50 9.01
CA LEU A 61 -5.01 -13.85 9.11
C LEU A 61 -5.73 -12.97 10.13
N THR A 62 -5.10 -12.73 11.28
CA THR A 62 -5.64 -11.84 12.32
C THR A 62 -5.74 -10.39 11.82
N GLN A 63 -4.73 -9.91 11.11
CA GLN A 63 -4.73 -8.58 10.51
C GLN A 63 -5.80 -8.44 9.41
N GLN A 64 -5.95 -9.44 8.55
CA GLN A 64 -7.01 -9.47 7.54
C GLN A 64 -8.40 -9.40 8.18
N GLN A 65 -8.63 -10.19 9.23
CA GLN A 65 -9.91 -10.17 9.94
C GLN A 65 -10.17 -8.79 10.55
N MET A 66 -9.19 -8.23 11.26
CA MET A 66 -9.27 -6.90 11.85
C MET A 66 -9.62 -5.82 10.82
N LEU A 67 -8.97 -5.82 9.65
CA LEU A 67 -9.24 -4.87 8.58
C LEU A 67 -10.63 -5.07 7.97
N SER A 68 -11.05 -6.32 7.80
CA SER A 68 -12.40 -6.65 7.32
C SER A 68 -13.47 -6.14 8.28
N ASP A 69 -13.32 -6.43 9.58
CA ASP A 69 -14.24 -5.99 10.61
C ASP A 69 -14.32 -4.46 10.68
N LEU A 70 -13.18 -3.79 10.53
CA LEU A 70 -13.12 -2.33 10.49
C LEU A 70 -13.85 -1.74 9.29
N VAL A 71 -13.70 -2.32 8.09
CA VAL A 71 -14.43 -1.89 6.87
C VAL A 71 -15.94 -2.02 7.08
N TRP A 72 -16.40 -3.16 7.59
CA TRP A 72 -17.83 -3.39 7.84
C TRP A 72 -18.39 -2.45 8.91
N ALA A 73 -17.65 -2.23 10.01
CA ALA A 73 -18.05 -1.31 11.06
C ALA A 73 -18.18 0.14 10.55
N LEU A 74 -17.25 0.59 9.72
CA LEU A 74 -17.31 1.93 9.09
C LEU A 74 -18.50 2.07 8.14
N LEU A 75 -18.74 1.06 7.29
CA LEU A 75 -19.89 1.04 6.37
C LEU A 75 -21.22 1.15 7.13
N GLU A 76 -21.40 0.33 8.15
CA GLU A 76 -22.62 0.27 8.94
C GLU A 76 -22.85 1.57 9.71
N GLN A 77 -21.84 2.07 10.41
CA GLN A 77 -21.96 3.27 11.23
C GLN A 77 -22.18 4.53 10.39
N GLU A 78 -21.49 4.68 9.25
CA GLU A 78 -21.73 5.80 8.34
C GLU A 78 -23.13 5.72 7.68
N ALA A 79 -23.59 4.51 7.32
CA ALA A 79 -24.93 4.30 6.78
C ALA A 79 -26.04 4.64 7.81
N THR A 80 -25.79 4.44 9.09
CA THR A 80 -26.70 4.83 10.19
C THR A 80 -26.56 6.29 10.60
N GLY A 81 -25.69 7.06 9.95
CA GLY A 81 -25.55 8.51 10.14
C GLY A 81 -24.62 8.93 11.26
N GLN A 82 -23.76 8.04 11.78
CA GLN A 82 -22.84 8.34 12.89
C GLN A 82 -21.63 9.20 12.51
N ARG A 83 -21.44 9.51 11.24
CA ARG A 83 -20.37 10.40 10.73
C ARG A 83 -18.96 9.99 11.20
N VAL A 84 -18.60 8.75 10.96
CA VAL A 84 -17.30 8.19 11.37
C VAL A 84 -16.19 8.39 10.35
N LEU A 85 -16.53 8.63 9.08
CA LEU A 85 -15.53 8.88 8.05
C LEU A 85 -14.88 10.25 8.21
N GLN A 86 -13.58 10.31 7.96
CA GLN A 86 -12.78 11.54 7.93
C GLN A 86 -12.83 12.19 6.54
N GLU A 87 -12.57 13.48 6.46
CA GLU A 87 -12.32 14.13 5.17
C GLU A 87 -10.94 13.72 4.61
N PRO A 88 -10.80 13.49 3.30
CA PRO A 88 -11.79 13.74 2.24
C PRO A 88 -12.79 12.58 1.97
N TYR A 89 -12.63 11.41 2.61
CA TYR A 89 -13.39 10.18 2.34
C TYR A 89 -14.90 10.35 2.58
N ARG A 90 -15.24 11.17 3.56
CA ARG A 90 -16.65 11.51 3.80
C ARG A 90 -17.28 12.27 2.63
N ALA A 91 -16.57 13.21 2.03
CA ALA A 91 -17.05 13.91 0.84
C ALA A 91 -17.23 12.95 -0.34
N GLU A 92 -16.39 11.93 -0.46
CA GLU A 92 -16.53 10.86 -1.47
C GLU A 92 -17.74 9.97 -1.21
N TRP A 93 -17.98 9.59 0.05
CA TRP A 93 -19.18 8.86 0.45
C TRP A 93 -20.47 9.60 0.09
N LEU A 94 -20.53 10.90 0.30
CA LEU A 94 -21.70 11.71 -0.02
C LEU A 94 -21.91 11.87 -1.54
N ARG A 95 -20.84 11.85 -2.32
CA ARG A 95 -20.87 11.90 -3.80
C ARG A 95 -20.97 10.52 -4.46
N ALA A 96 -21.13 9.47 -3.68
CA ALA A 96 -21.13 8.10 -4.20
C ALA A 96 -22.27 7.80 -5.20
N GLU A 97 -23.33 8.60 -5.24
CA GLU A 97 -24.42 8.47 -6.22
C GLU A 97 -23.94 8.68 -7.66
N ASP A 98 -22.90 9.51 -7.85
CA ASP A 98 -22.31 9.80 -9.16
C ASP A 98 -21.24 8.77 -9.58
N HIS A 99 -21.00 7.74 -8.76
CA HIS A 99 -19.95 6.75 -9.04
C HIS A 99 -20.36 5.84 -10.21
N HIS A 100 -19.45 5.62 -11.17
CA HIS A 100 -19.71 4.86 -12.41
C HIS A 100 -20.13 3.39 -12.20
N LEU A 101 -19.81 2.79 -11.05
CA LEU A 101 -20.23 1.44 -10.65
C LEU A 101 -21.46 1.45 -9.70
N GLY A 102 -22.08 2.62 -9.49
CA GLY A 102 -23.23 2.77 -8.61
C GLY A 102 -22.87 3.19 -7.18
N ARG A 103 -23.89 3.62 -6.44
CA ARG A 103 -23.78 4.21 -5.11
C ARG A 103 -23.09 3.32 -4.08
N ASP A 104 -23.44 2.04 -4.04
CA ASP A 104 -22.87 1.12 -3.04
C ASP A 104 -21.38 0.88 -3.29
N ALA A 105 -20.96 0.77 -4.55
CA ALA A 105 -19.56 0.68 -4.92
C ALA A 105 -18.78 1.96 -4.57
N GLY A 106 -19.38 3.14 -4.79
CA GLY A 106 -18.79 4.41 -4.41
C GLY A 106 -18.61 4.56 -2.89
N ARG A 107 -19.61 4.13 -2.11
CA ARG A 107 -19.55 4.12 -0.65
C ARG A 107 -18.49 3.16 -0.12
N LEU A 108 -18.46 1.93 -0.64
CA LEU A 108 -17.42 0.95 -0.30
C LEU A 108 -16.03 1.49 -0.64
N ARG A 109 -15.88 2.14 -1.79
CA ARG A 109 -14.61 2.74 -2.20
C ARG A 109 -14.12 3.79 -1.22
N ALA A 110 -14.98 4.72 -0.79
CA ALA A 110 -14.64 5.74 0.18
C ALA A 110 -14.15 5.15 1.51
N VAL A 111 -14.80 4.08 1.99
CA VAL A 111 -14.39 3.38 3.22
C VAL A 111 -13.05 2.67 3.03
N ILE A 112 -12.84 1.97 1.91
CA ILE A 112 -11.58 1.29 1.61
C ILE A 112 -10.43 2.31 1.54
N ASP A 113 -10.62 3.45 0.90
CA ASP A 113 -9.60 4.48 0.77
C ASP A 113 -9.26 5.10 2.14
N GLN A 114 -10.24 5.28 3.03
CA GLN A 114 -9.94 5.66 4.42
C GLN A 114 -9.13 4.60 5.14
N VAL A 115 -9.52 3.34 5.09
CA VAL A 115 -8.79 2.25 5.77
C VAL A 115 -7.36 2.12 5.22
N ALA A 116 -7.19 2.23 3.90
CA ALA A 116 -5.88 2.20 3.25
C ALA A 116 -4.98 3.38 3.63
N SER A 117 -5.53 4.50 4.08
CA SER A 117 -4.77 5.65 4.56
C SER A 117 -4.25 5.52 6.00
N LEU A 118 -4.75 4.54 6.75
CA LEU A 118 -4.35 4.31 8.13
C LEU A 118 -3.00 3.59 8.21
N THR A 119 -2.23 3.89 9.25
CA THR A 119 -1.09 3.06 9.64
C THR A 119 -1.58 1.84 10.42
N ASP A 120 -0.76 0.79 10.55
CA ASP A 120 -1.12 -0.42 11.31
C ASP A 120 -1.58 -0.08 12.74
N LEU A 121 -0.86 0.83 13.40
CA LEU A 121 -1.20 1.26 14.76
C LEU A 121 -2.54 2.01 14.81
N SER A 122 -2.79 2.89 13.85
CA SER A 122 -4.05 3.63 13.80
C SER A 122 -5.23 2.73 13.40
N ALA A 123 -5.03 1.76 12.52
CA ALA A 123 -6.05 0.78 12.15
C ALA A 123 -6.49 -0.05 13.37
N ALA A 124 -5.53 -0.53 14.18
CA ALA A 124 -5.82 -1.25 15.43
C ALA A 124 -6.60 -0.37 16.42
N ALA A 125 -6.22 0.90 16.59
CA ALA A 125 -6.93 1.82 17.47
C ALA A 125 -8.36 2.12 16.98
N TRP A 126 -8.56 2.27 15.67
CA TRP A 126 -9.88 2.45 15.07
C TRP A 126 -10.76 1.21 15.24
N HIS A 127 -10.20 0.02 14.99
CA HIS A 127 -10.90 -1.24 15.20
C HIS A 127 -11.37 -1.39 16.64
N ALA A 128 -10.48 -1.20 17.63
CA ALA A 128 -10.82 -1.29 19.05
C ALA A 128 -11.95 -0.33 19.44
N ARG A 129 -11.95 0.89 18.88
CA ARG A 129 -12.98 1.90 19.14
C ARG A 129 -14.32 1.55 18.51
N LEU A 130 -14.35 1.16 17.24
CA LEU A 130 -15.60 1.00 16.49
C LEU A 130 -16.22 -0.38 16.71
N VAL A 131 -15.43 -1.44 16.71
CA VAL A 131 -15.90 -2.81 16.91
C VAL A 131 -16.16 -3.09 18.40
N GLY A 132 -15.33 -2.53 19.30
CA GLY A 132 -15.56 -2.61 20.75
C GLY A 132 -16.86 -1.93 21.21
N MET A 133 -17.35 -0.92 20.50
CA MET A 133 -18.65 -0.27 20.79
C MET A 133 -19.85 -1.15 20.38
N ILE A 134 -19.71 -1.98 19.37
CA ILE A 134 -20.77 -2.90 18.90
C ILE A 134 -20.93 -4.10 19.84
N THR A 135 -19.89 -4.46 20.58
CA THR A 135 -19.87 -5.67 21.42
C THR A 135 -20.34 -5.44 22.86
N GLN A 136 -20.71 -4.21 23.26
CA GLN A 136 -21.33 -3.97 24.56
C GLN A 136 -22.83 -4.17 24.46
N PRO A 137 -23.39 -5.25 25.03
CA PRO A 137 -24.84 -5.38 25.16
C PRO A 137 -25.36 -4.33 26.16
N VAL A 138 -26.44 -3.67 25.79
CA VAL A 138 -27.24 -2.76 26.63
C VAL A 138 -27.88 -3.54 27.78
#